data_13d4ff4e43621d6eb2665957cf6f1f07
#
_entry.id   13d4ff4e43621d6eb2665957cf6f1f07
#
_cell.length_a   1.000
_cell.length_b   1.000
_cell.length_c   1.000
_cell.angle_alpha   90.00
_cell.angle_beta   90.00
_cell.angle_gamma   90.00
#
_symmetry.space_group_name_H-M   'P 1'
#
loop_
_entity.id
_entity.type
_entity.pdbx_description
1 polymer ?
#
loop_
_entity_poly.entity_id
_entity_poly.type
_entity_poly.pdbx_seq_one_letter_code
_entity_poly.pdbx_strand_id
1 'polypeptide(L)'
;VFGLHEFHTDRDDVTYVQCESEVHLLKEFLVFWEKHQPDIITGWNTEFFDIPYLCNRITKLFGEDELKRLSPWGVVYSKDIYKMGRNHQVYAIQGVAGLDYFDLYQKFTYTAQESYRLDHIAFVELGEKKTGNPYETFKDWYQKDYQSFIEYNIQDVEIVDKLEDKMKLIELCLTMAYDGKVNYTDVLGTVRYWD
;
A
#
# COMPACT_ATOMS: atom_id res chain seq x y z
N VAL A 1 -5.84 -3.87 11.52
CA VAL A 1 -5.59 -2.43 11.68
C VAL A 1 -4.85 -2.19 12.97
N PHE A 2 -3.82 -1.33 12.96
CA PHE A 2 -3.09 -0.91 14.17
C PHE A 2 -3.38 0.57 14.42
N GLY A 3 -3.70 0.94 15.65
CA GLY A 3 -4.02 2.33 15.98
C GLY A 3 -3.71 2.70 17.42
N LEU A 4 -3.74 4.01 17.71
CA LEU A 4 -3.32 4.53 19.03
C LEU A 4 -4.50 4.80 19.98
N HIS A 5 -5.69 4.99 19.44
CA HIS A 5 -6.87 5.29 20.23
C HIS A 5 -7.90 4.18 20.10
N GLU A 6 -8.94 4.23 20.91
CA GLU A 6 -10.02 3.26 20.88
C GLU A 6 -10.80 3.31 19.57
N PHE A 7 -11.09 2.14 19.03
CA PHE A 7 -11.90 1.95 17.82
C PHE A 7 -12.82 0.76 18.01
N HIS A 8 -14.09 0.93 17.69
CA HIS A 8 -15.11 -0.11 17.84
C HIS A 8 -15.61 -0.57 16.48
N THR A 9 -15.74 -1.86 16.32
CA THR A 9 -16.30 -2.46 15.10
C THR A 9 -17.01 -3.77 15.44
N ASP A 10 -18.17 -3.97 14.83
CA ASP A 10 -18.92 -5.23 14.88
C ASP A 10 -18.58 -6.17 13.72
N ARG A 11 -17.57 -5.80 12.94
CA ARG A 11 -17.14 -6.53 11.75
C ARG A 11 -16.18 -7.67 12.12
N ASP A 12 -16.53 -8.89 11.72
CA ASP A 12 -15.73 -10.09 11.96
C ASP A 12 -14.45 -10.15 11.10
N ASP A 13 -14.44 -9.43 9.98
CA ASP A 13 -13.31 -9.35 9.03
C ASP A 13 -12.27 -8.27 9.38
N VAL A 14 -12.54 -7.46 10.41
CA VAL A 14 -11.63 -6.39 10.86
C VAL A 14 -11.06 -6.73 12.23
N THR A 15 -9.75 -6.94 12.29
CA THR A 15 -9.03 -7.05 13.56
C THR A 15 -8.35 -5.73 13.87
N TYR A 16 -8.67 -5.14 15.02
CA TYR A 16 -8.06 -3.90 15.51
C TYR A 16 -7.11 -4.18 16.68
N VAL A 17 -5.90 -3.67 16.59
CA VAL A 17 -4.88 -3.75 17.65
C VAL A 17 -4.62 -2.34 18.18
N GLN A 18 -5.07 -2.07 19.39
CA GLN A 18 -4.79 -0.80 20.05
C GLN A 18 -3.38 -0.79 20.64
N CYS A 19 -2.61 0.23 20.33
CA CYS A 19 -1.24 0.41 20.76
C CYS A 19 -1.11 1.65 21.64
N GLU A 20 -0.22 1.61 22.64
CA GLU A 20 -0.01 2.71 23.58
C GLU A 20 0.78 3.89 22.99
N SER A 21 1.58 3.61 21.94
CA SER A 21 2.45 4.59 21.30
C SER A 21 2.81 4.17 19.88
N GLU A 22 3.33 5.09 19.08
CA GLU A 22 3.84 4.78 17.73
C GLU A 22 4.95 3.71 17.78
N VAL A 23 5.80 3.75 18.80
CA VAL A 23 6.86 2.75 19.01
C VAL A 23 6.26 1.36 19.22
N HIS A 24 5.21 1.27 20.04
CA HIS A 24 4.47 0.02 20.26
C HIS A 24 3.79 -0.44 18.95
N LEU A 25 3.10 0.47 18.27
CA LEU A 25 2.41 0.18 17.00
C LEU A 25 3.37 -0.41 15.96
N LEU A 26 4.51 0.21 15.74
CA LEU A 26 5.48 -0.29 14.76
C LEU A 26 6.13 -1.60 15.16
N LYS A 27 6.32 -1.87 16.47
CA LYS A 27 6.80 -3.18 16.94
C LYS A 27 5.78 -4.28 16.66
N GLU A 28 4.52 -4.05 17.01
CA GLU A 28 3.42 -5.00 16.74
C GLU A 28 3.26 -5.23 15.23
N PHE A 29 3.35 -4.16 14.43
CA PHE A 29 3.33 -4.26 12.98
C PHE A 29 4.49 -5.12 12.44
N LEU A 30 5.72 -4.94 12.91
CA LEU A 30 6.86 -5.75 12.49
C LEU A 30 6.71 -7.23 12.87
N VAL A 31 6.19 -7.51 14.06
CA VAL A 31 5.88 -8.89 14.49
C VAL A 31 4.79 -9.50 13.60
N PHE A 32 3.74 -8.74 13.31
CA PHE A 32 2.70 -9.17 12.38
C PHE A 32 3.25 -9.45 10.98
N TRP A 33 4.08 -8.53 10.47
CA TRP A 33 4.71 -8.66 9.16
C TRP A 33 5.59 -9.91 9.04
N GLU A 34 6.48 -10.13 9.99
CA GLU A 34 7.34 -11.32 10.03
C GLU A 34 6.55 -12.63 10.13
N LYS A 35 5.46 -12.63 10.87
CA LYS A 35 4.59 -13.80 11.01
C LYS A 35 3.91 -14.18 9.70
N HIS A 36 3.50 -13.19 8.91
CA HIS A 36 2.72 -13.41 7.69
C HIS A 36 3.58 -13.45 6.42
N GLN A 37 4.73 -12.79 6.43
CA GLN A 37 5.72 -12.72 5.33
C GLN A 37 5.06 -12.63 3.95
N PRO A 38 4.46 -11.50 3.59
CA PRO A 38 3.75 -11.37 2.33
C PRO A 38 4.72 -11.51 1.15
N ASP A 39 4.35 -12.28 0.13
CA ASP A 39 5.09 -12.35 -1.14
C ASP A 39 4.85 -11.09 -1.98
N ILE A 40 3.64 -10.53 -1.88
CA ILE A 40 3.20 -9.35 -2.62
C ILE A 40 2.57 -8.34 -1.67
N ILE A 41 2.93 -7.08 -1.85
CA ILE A 41 2.25 -5.94 -1.24
C ILE A 41 1.63 -5.07 -2.32
N THR A 42 0.43 -4.61 -2.08
CA THR A 42 -0.29 -3.73 -3.00
C THR A 42 -1.00 -2.62 -2.24
N GLY A 43 -1.53 -1.68 -2.96
CA GLY A 43 -2.31 -0.55 -2.50
C GLY A 43 -2.36 0.52 -3.58
N TRP A 44 -2.80 1.72 -3.25
CA TRP A 44 -2.92 2.81 -4.20
C TRP A 44 -1.85 3.88 -3.94
N ASN A 45 -0.84 3.95 -4.83
CA ASN A 45 0.31 4.85 -4.71
C ASN A 45 1.23 4.54 -3.51
N THR A 46 1.31 3.27 -3.12
CA THR A 46 2.08 2.82 -1.96
C THR A 46 3.59 2.93 -2.17
N GLU A 47 4.07 2.77 -3.42
CA GLU A 47 5.50 2.87 -3.75
C GLU A 47 6.08 4.25 -3.39
N PHE A 48 5.28 5.32 -3.57
CA PHE A 48 5.76 6.69 -3.35
C PHE A 48 5.36 7.30 -2.02
N PHE A 49 4.42 6.69 -1.30
CA PHE A 49 3.91 7.27 -0.06
C PHE A 49 4.00 6.30 1.14
N ASP A 50 3.25 5.22 1.13
CA ASP A 50 3.11 4.37 2.32
C ASP A 50 4.41 3.65 2.68
N ILE A 51 5.04 3.00 1.71
CA ILE A 51 6.27 2.23 1.93
C ILE A 51 7.43 3.15 2.33
N PRO A 52 7.72 4.27 1.65
CA PRO A 52 8.75 5.20 2.09
C PRO A 52 8.48 5.78 3.49
N TYR A 53 7.23 6.13 3.78
CA TYR A 53 6.86 6.62 5.10
C TYR A 53 7.13 5.57 6.19
N LEU A 54 6.66 4.35 5.99
CA LEU A 54 6.87 3.23 6.92
C LEU A 54 8.36 2.96 7.16
N CYS A 55 9.13 2.80 6.07
CA CYS A 55 10.56 2.54 6.14
C CYS A 55 11.32 3.66 6.88
N ASN A 56 11.04 4.91 6.54
CA ASN A 56 11.64 6.07 7.22
C ASN A 56 11.27 6.14 8.70
N ARG A 57 10.04 5.79 9.08
CA ARG A 57 9.62 5.77 10.49
C ARG A 57 10.29 4.66 11.27
N ILE A 58 10.38 3.45 10.71
CA ILE A 58 11.11 2.33 11.32
C ILE A 58 12.57 2.71 11.52
N THR A 59 13.24 3.18 10.47
CA THR A 59 14.64 3.58 10.55
C THR A 59 14.88 4.67 11.60
N LYS A 60 14.01 5.67 11.64
CA LYS A 60 14.14 6.78 12.59
C LYS A 60 13.97 6.36 14.05
N LEU A 61 13.08 5.41 14.34
CA LEU A 61 12.75 5.01 15.71
C LEU A 61 13.59 3.84 16.21
N PHE A 62 14.01 2.94 15.32
CA PHE A 62 14.66 1.68 15.70
C PHE A 62 16.02 1.45 15.03
N GLY A 63 16.34 2.18 13.96
CA GLY A 63 17.56 1.99 13.18
C GLY A 63 17.37 1.08 11.96
N GLU A 64 18.43 1.00 11.16
CA GLU A 64 18.42 0.25 9.89
C GLU A 64 18.32 -1.27 10.08
N ASP A 65 18.79 -1.80 11.20
CA ASP A 65 18.72 -3.24 11.44
C ASP A 65 17.28 -3.72 11.64
N GLU A 66 16.42 -2.95 12.28
CA GLU A 66 14.99 -3.27 12.41
C GLU A 66 14.24 -3.12 11.07
N LEU A 67 14.71 -2.21 10.19
CA LEU A 67 14.15 -2.09 8.84
C LEU A 67 14.31 -3.39 8.02
N LYS A 68 15.41 -4.10 8.21
CA LYS A 68 15.71 -5.36 7.51
C LYS A 68 14.67 -6.45 7.77
N ARG A 69 13.94 -6.36 8.88
CA ARG A 69 12.86 -7.30 9.24
C ARG A 69 11.68 -7.31 8.26
N LEU A 70 11.53 -6.25 7.45
CA LEU A 70 10.53 -6.24 6.38
C LEU A 70 10.88 -7.24 5.26
N SER A 71 12.15 -7.62 5.11
CA SER A 71 12.60 -8.54 4.07
C SER A 71 12.83 -9.95 4.64
N PRO A 72 12.27 -11.01 4.04
CA PRO A 72 12.57 -12.38 4.43
C PRO A 72 14.06 -12.74 4.27
N TRP A 73 14.80 -11.95 3.48
CA TRP A 73 16.23 -12.12 3.26
C TRP A 73 17.10 -11.13 4.02
N GLY A 74 16.48 -10.25 4.84
CA GLY A 74 17.17 -9.22 5.60
C GLY A 74 17.79 -8.12 4.74
N VAL A 75 17.27 -7.88 3.54
CA VAL A 75 17.80 -6.91 2.58
C VAL A 75 16.73 -5.90 2.20
N VAL A 76 16.89 -4.67 2.71
CA VAL A 76 16.07 -3.52 2.34
C VAL A 76 17.00 -2.36 1.99
N TYR A 77 16.77 -1.70 0.88
CA TYR A 77 17.54 -0.53 0.47
C TYR A 77 16.68 0.52 -0.22
N SER A 78 17.08 1.76 -0.11
CA SER A 78 16.45 2.86 -0.82
C SER A 78 17.13 3.11 -2.16
N LYS A 79 16.37 3.61 -3.12
CA LYS A 79 16.87 4.10 -4.42
C LYS A 79 16.10 5.35 -4.81
N ASP A 80 16.77 6.26 -5.50
CA ASP A 80 16.13 7.43 -6.08
C ASP A 80 15.65 7.10 -7.50
N ILE A 81 14.40 7.39 -7.78
CA ILE A 81 13.82 7.26 -9.12
C ILE A 81 13.24 8.60 -9.56
N TYR A 82 13.39 8.91 -10.85
CA TYR A 82 12.79 10.10 -11.45
C TYR A 82 11.45 9.71 -12.10
N LYS A 83 10.35 10.20 -11.54
CA LYS A 83 8.98 9.95 -12.07
C LYS A 83 8.11 11.18 -11.84
N MET A 84 7.18 11.45 -12.75
CA MET A 84 6.27 12.61 -12.68
C MET A 84 6.99 13.97 -12.49
N GLY A 85 8.16 14.15 -13.12
CA GLY A 85 8.90 15.40 -13.11
C GLY A 85 9.72 15.70 -11.86
N ARG A 86 9.86 14.75 -10.93
CA ARG A 86 10.64 14.90 -9.68
C ARG A 86 11.33 13.62 -9.26
N ASN A 87 12.35 13.75 -8.41
CA ASN A 87 12.99 12.63 -7.77
C ASN A 87 12.14 12.13 -6.58
N HIS A 88 12.00 10.82 -6.49
CA HIS A 88 11.36 10.13 -5.39
C HIS A 88 12.32 9.12 -4.78
N GLN A 89 12.43 9.10 -3.46
CA GLN A 89 13.07 8.01 -2.75
C GLN A 89 12.06 6.88 -2.58
N VAL A 90 12.37 5.71 -3.11
CA VAL A 90 11.56 4.50 -2.94
C VAL A 90 12.38 3.41 -2.28
N TYR A 91 11.73 2.41 -1.72
CA TYR A 91 12.39 1.30 -1.04
C TYR A 91 12.14 0.00 -1.78
N ALA A 92 13.21 -0.80 -1.91
CA ALA A 92 13.14 -2.17 -2.38
C ALA A 92 13.28 -3.11 -1.18
N ILE A 93 12.25 -3.90 -0.93
CA ILE A 93 12.21 -4.93 0.11
C ILE A 93 12.45 -6.26 -0.61
N GLN A 94 13.67 -6.81 -0.52
CA GLN A 94 14.01 -8.02 -1.24
C GLN A 94 13.20 -9.21 -0.72
N GLY A 95 12.65 -10.01 -1.64
CA GLY A 95 11.76 -11.12 -1.33
C GLY A 95 10.28 -10.74 -1.20
N VAL A 96 9.94 -9.44 -1.31
CA VAL A 96 8.57 -8.93 -1.33
C VAL A 96 8.35 -8.13 -2.60
N ALA A 97 7.39 -8.51 -3.43
CA ALA A 97 7.08 -7.79 -4.65
C ALA A 97 6.08 -6.64 -4.36
N GLY A 98 6.50 -5.41 -4.59
CA GLY A 98 5.59 -4.26 -4.59
C GLY A 98 4.84 -4.17 -5.92
N LEU A 99 3.56 -4.49 -5.93
CA LEU A 99 2.68 -4.32 -7.08
C LEU A 99 1.68 -3.20 -6.78
N ASP A 100 2.10 -1.96 -6.98
CA ASP A 100 1.24 -0.80 -6.75
C ASP A 100 0.05 -0.85 -7.71
N TYR A 101 -1.17 -0.90 -7.16
CA TYR A 101 -2.39 -1.01 -7.97
C TYR A 101 -2.63 0.20 -8.86
N PHE A 102 -2.14 1.36 -8.46
CA PHE A 102 -2.12 2.56 -9.31
C PHE A 102 -1.32 2.33 -10.61
N ASP A 103 -0.13 1.73 -10.50
CA ASP A 103 0.71 1.45 -11.67
C ASP A 103 0.12 0.33 -12.53
N LEU A 104 -0.45 -0.71 -11.90
CA LEU A 104 -1.17 -1.77 -12.62
C LEU A 104 -2.36 -1.19 -13.39
N TYR A 105 -3.16 -0.35 -12.74
CA TYR A 105 -4.30 0.29 -13.36
C TYR A 105 -3.88 1.14 -14.57
N GLN A 106 -2.87 2.00 -14.42
CA GLN A 106 -2.37 2.80 -15.52
C GLN A 106 -1.81 1.98 -16.69
N LYS A 107 -1.16 0.87 -16.39
CA LYS A 107 -0.52 0.04 -17.41
C LYS A 107 -1.52 -0.80 -18.22
N PHE A 108 -2.50 -1.37 -17.54
CA PHE A 108 -3.40 -2.37 -18.12
C PHE A 108 -4.77 -1.83 -18.50
N THR A 109 -5.07 -0.56 -18.24
CA THR A 109 -6.29 0.10 -18.72
C THR A 109 -5.97 0.98 -19.92
N TYR A 110 -6.75 0.83 -20.98
CA TYR A 110 -6.52 1.57 -22.25
C TYR A 110 -7.17 2.96 -22.27
N THR A 111 -8.13 3.20 -21.39
CA THR A 111 -8.86 4.46 -21.33
C THR A 111 -8.18 5.40 -20.36
N ALA A 112 -7.68 6.55 -20.88
CA ALA A 112 -7.16 7.60 -20.03
C ALA A 112 -8.28 8.17 -19.14
N GLN A 113 -7.98 8.36 -17.86
CA GLN A 113 -8.90 8.92 -16.88
C GLN A 113 -8.62 10.42 -16.68
N GLU A 114 -9.68 11.17 -16.35
CA GLU A 114 -9.54 12.60 -15.99
C GLU A 114 -8.74 12.80 -14.70
N SER A 115 -8.83 11.83 -13.79
CA SER A 115 -8.10 11.78 -12.53
C SER A 115 -7.76 10.33 -12.17
N TYR A 116 -6.56 10.13 -11.65
CA TYR A 116 -6.12 8.83 -11.11
C TYR A 116 -6.15 8.79 -9.58
N ARG A 117 -6.94 9.64 -8.94
CA ARG A 117 -7.18 9.55 -7.50
C ARG A 117 -8.08 8.35 -7.21
N LEU A 118 -7.83 7.68 -6.09
CA LEU A 118 -8.57 6.46 -5.73
C LEU A 118 -10.09 6.69 -5.68
N ASP A 119 -10.55 7.84 -5.17
CA ASP A 119 -11.96 8.21 -5.13
C ASP A 119 -12.61 8.30 -6.53
N HIS A 120 -11.87 8.87 -7.50
CA HIS A 120 -12.35 8.96 -8.88
C HIS A 120 -12.40 7.58 -9.53
N ILE A 121 -11.34 6.79 -9.40
CA ILE A 121 -11.29 5.45 -9.98
C ILE A 121 -12.33 4.52 -9.36
N ALA A 122 -12.54 4.59 -8.04
CA ALA A 122 -13.62 3.86 -7.38
C ALA A 122 -14.99 4.20 -7.96
N PHE A 123 -15.25 5.48 -8.22
CA PHE A 123 -16.49 5.90 -8.85
C PHE A 123 -16.62 5.39 -10.29
N VAL A 124 -15.58 5.52 -11.10
CA VAL A 124 -15.59 5.07 -12.50
C VAL A 124 -15.76 3.56 -12.61
N GLU A 125 -14.99 2.80 -11.83
CA GLU A 125 -14.94 1.35 -11.95
C GLU A 125 -16.03 0.64 -11.13
N LEU A 126 -16.28 1.11 -9.90
CA LEU A 126 -17.19 0.42 -8.97
C LEU A 126 -18.54 1.12 -8.85
N GLY A 127 -18.67 2.37 -9.30
CA GLY A 127 -19.84 3.21 -9.04
C GLY A 127 -19.94 3.69 -7.60
N GLU A 128 -18.91 3.45 -6.78
CA GLU A 128 -18.88 3.81 -5.37
C GLU A 128 -18.32 5.23 -5.20
N LYS A 129 -19.02 6.04 -4.40
CA LYS A 129 -18.50 7.34 -3.97
C LYS A 129 -17.82 7.18 -2.63
N LYS A 130 -16.55 7.55 -2.57
CA LYS A 130 -15.82 7.62 -1.31
C LYS A 130 -16.34 8.78 -0.46
N THR A 131 -16.45 8.55 0.84
CA THR A 131 -16.75 9.60 1.81
C THR A 131 -15.57 10.58 1.84
N GLY A 132 -15.81 11.85 1.55
CA GLY A 132 -14.76 12.88 1.59
C GLY A 132 -14.34 13.17 3.03
N ASN A 133 -13.17 13.80 3.20
CA ASN A 133 -12.75 14.31 4.49
C ASN A 133 -13.76 15.38 4.99
N PRO A 134 -14.45 15.15 6.11
CA PRO A 134 -15.43 16.13 6.65
C PRO A 134 -14.76 17.29 7.41
N TYR A 135 -13.43 17.26 7.59
CA TYR A 135 -12.64 18.24 8.31
C TYR A 135 -11.68 18.99 7.39
N GLU A 136 -11.14 20.12 7.83
CA GLU A 136 -10.19 20.90 7.04
C GLU A 136 -8.88 20.16 6.76
N THR A 137 -8.41 19.39 7.74
CA THR A 137 -7.19 18.60 7.62
C THR A 137 -7.37 17.15 8.09
N PHE A 138 -6.56 16.23 7.60
CA PHE A 138 -6.51 14.85 8.11
C PHE A 138 -6.08 14.80 9.59
N LYS A 139 -5.27 15.74 10.04
CA LYS A 139 -4.86 15.86 11.44
C LYS A 139 -6.05 16.21 12.33
N ASP A 140 -6.87 17.17 11.89
CA ASP A 140 -8.11 17.52 12.61
C ASP A 140 -9.06 16.34 12.68
N TRP A 141 -9.21 15.61 11.57
CA TRP A 141 -10.05 14.42 11.54
C TRP A 141 -9.55 13.36 12.53
N TYR A 142 -8.28 13.00 12.45
CA TYR A 142 -7.65 12.07 13.39
C TYR A 142 -7.86 12.43 14.85
N GLN A 143 -7.79 13.73 15.19
CA GLN A 143 -7.92 14.20 16.58
C GLN A 143 -9.36 14.34 17.08
N LYS A 144 -10.28 14.67 16.19
CA LYS A 144 -11.67 15.01 16.57
C LYS A 144 -12.63 13.84 16.41
N ASP A 145 -12.38 12.97 15.44
CA ASP A 145 -13.25 11.84 15.11
C ASP A 145 -12.41 10.65 14.61
N TYR A 146 -11.74 10.03 15.56
CA TYR A 146 -10.84 8.91 15.29
C TYR A 146 -11.57 7.70 14.73
N GLN A 147 -12.81 7.45 15.18
CA GLN A 147 -13.63 6.34 14.72
C GLN A 147 -13.83 6.41 13.20
N SER A 148 -14.36 7.52 12.71
CA SER A 148 -14.63 7.68 11.28
C SER A 148 -13.33 7.79 10.46
N PHE A 149 -12.23 8.27 11.06
CA PHE A 149 -10.92 8.28 10.44
C PHE A 149 -10.40 6.85 10.15
N ILE A 150 -10.55 5.93 11.10
CA ILE A 150 -10.16 4.52 10.90
C ILE A 150 -11.09 3.84 9.89
N GLU A 151 -12.40 4.08 9.96
CA GLU A 151 -13.34 3.56 8.97
C GLU A 151 -13.00 3.99 7.55
N TYR A 152 -12.61 5.26 7.37
CA TYR A 152 -12.13 5.78 6.10
C TYR A 152 -10.87 5.05 5.60
N ASN A 153 -9.89 4.78 6.49
CA ASN A 153 -8.69 4.03 6.11
C ASN A 153 -9.01 2.57 5.73
N ILE A 154 -9.97 1.94 6.43
CA ILE A 154 -10.44 0.60 6.07
C ILE A 154 -11.11 0.63 4.69
N GLN A 155 -11.96 1.63 4.43
CA GLN A 155 -12.61 1.79 3.13
C GLN A 155 -11.60 1.94 1.99
N ASP A 156 -10.47 2.64 2.20
CA ASP A 156 -9.42 2.77 1.18
C ASP A 156 -8.82 1.42 0.78
N VAL A 157 -8.58 0.56 1.74
CA VAL A 157 -8.08 -0.81 1.49
C VAL A 157 -9.13 -1.64 0.77
N GLU A 158 -10.38 -1.58 1.21
CA GLU A 158 -11.50 -2.32 0.59
C GLU A 158 -11.77 -1.91 -0.86
N ILE A 159 -11.60 -0.64 -1.19
CA ILE A 159 -11.74 -0.17 -2.57
C ILE A 159 -10.69 -0.84 -3.46
N VAL A 160 -9.45 -0.95 -3.01
CA VAL A 160 -8.40 -1.61 -3.80
C VAL A 160 -8.70 -3.11 -3.96
N ASP A 161 -9.19 -3.76 -2.91
CA ASP A 161 -9.61 -5.16 -2.94
C ASP A 161 -10.76 -5.38 -3.94
N LYS A 162 -11.80 -4.55 -3.89
CA LYS A 162 -12.93 -4.59 -4.84
C LYS A 162 -12.49 -4.30 -6.30
N LEU A 163 -11.51 -3.40 -6.47
CA LEU A 163 -10.93 -3.15 -7.80
C LEU A 163 -10.22 -4.40 -8.33
N GLU A 164 -9.44 -5.09 -7.49
CA GLU A 164 -8.81 -6.35 -7.86
C GLU A 164 -9.85 -7.43 -8.15
N ASP A 165 -10.89 -7.54 -7.34
CA ASP A 165 -11.98 -8.50 -7.58
C ASP A 165 -12.64 -8.31 -8.93
N LYS A 166 -12.84 -7.07 -9.34
CA LYS A 166 -13.44 -6.74 -10.65
C LYS A 166 -12.45 -6.88 -11.81
N MET A 167 -11.25 -6.36 -11.66
CA MET A 167 -10.34 -6.14 -12.78
C MET A 167 -9.26 -7.22 -12.92
N LYS A 168 -8.92 -7.92 -11.83
CA LYS A 168 -7.95 -9.03 -11.81
C LYS A 168 -6.56 -8.63 -12.34
N LEU A 169 -6.09 -7.42 -12.03
CA LEU A 169 -4.84 -6.90 -12.56
C LEU A 169 -3.61 -7.53 -11.91
N ILE A 170 -3.69 -7.89 -10.62
CA ILE A 170 -2.64 -8.65 -9.96
C ILE A 170 -2.57 -10.05 -10.55
N GLU A 171 -3.71 -10.72 -10.70
CA GLU A 171 -3.77 -12.05 -11.32
C GLU A 171 -3.21 -12.04 -12.75
N LEU A 172 -3.54 -11.01 -13.54
CA LEU A 172 -2.97 -10.80 -14.87
C LEU A 172 -1.45 -10.64 -14.81
N CYS A 173 -0.94 -9.80 -13.89
CA CYS A 173 0.49 -9.58 -13.70
C CYS A 173 1.22 -10.88 -13.35
N LEU A 174 0.67 -11.69 -12.44
CA LEU A 174 1.24 -12.97 -12.03
C LEU A 174 1.28 -13.97 -13.21
N THR A 175 0.21 -14.03 -14.00
CA THR A 175 0.13 -14.88 -15.19
C THR A 175 1.19 -14.49 -16.22
N MET A 176 1.32 -13.19 -16.50
CA MET A 176 2.34 -12.68 -17.41
C MET A 176 3.76 -12.97 -16.90
N ALA A 177 4.03 -12.77 -15.62
CA ALA A 177 5.33 -13.07 -15.02
C ALA A 177 5.69 -14.55 -15.14
N TYR A 178 4.72 -15.43 -14.89
CA TYR A 178 4.89 -16.87 -15.04
C TYR A 178 5.21 -17.27 -16.48
N ASP A 179 4.45 -16.76 -17.43
CA ASP A 179 4.65 -17.06 -18.86
C ASP A 179 5.98 -16.49 -19.38
N GLY A 180 6.34 -15.27 -18.97
CA GLY A 180 7.57 -14.60 -19.32
C GLY A 180 8.81 -15.11 -18.55
N LYS A 181 8.61 -15.89 -17.48
CA LYS A 181 9.69 -16.36 -16.56
C LYS A 181 10.50 -15.21 -15.98
N VAL A 182 9.83 -14.14 -15.62
CA VAL A 182 10.40 -12.93 -15.02
C VAL A 182 9.84 -12.70 -13.62
N ASN A 183 10.43 -11.77 -12.86
CA ASN A 183 9.83 -11.37 -11.57
C ASN A 183 8.53 -10.61 -11.78
N TYR A 184 7.65 -10.64 -10.78
CA TYR A 184 6.34 -9.95 -10.84
C TYR A 184 6.48 -8.46 -11.18
N THR A 185 7.43 -7.77 -10.59
CA THR A 185 7.70 -6.34 -10.84
C THR A 185 8.27 -6.07 -12.23
N ASP A 186 8.92 -7.05 -12.87
CA ASP A 186 9.48 -6.86 -14.21
C ASP A 186 8.40 -6.76 -15.29
N VAL A 187 7.21 -7.31 -15.03
CA VAL A 187 6.04 -7.17 -15.91
C VAL A 187 5.64 -5.70 -16.09
N LEU A 188 5.89 -4.85 -15.09
CA LEU A 188 5.64 -3.41 -15.19
C LEU A 188 6.64 -2.70 -16.10
N GLY A 189 7.81 -3.27 -16.33
CA GLY A 189 8.82 -2.78 -17.27
C GLY A 189 8.57 -3.25 -18.70
N THR A 190 8.80 -2.38 -19.71
CA THR A 190 8.56 -2.75 -21.10
C THR A 190 9.69 -3.64 -21.66
N VAL A 191 10.93 -3.40 -21.24
CA VAL A 191 12.12 -4.06 -21.79
C VAL A 191 12.36 -5.42 -21.13
N ARG A 192 12.27 -5.52 -19.82
CA ARG A 192 12.59 -6.75 -19.06
C ARG A 192 11.63 -7.92 -19.32
N TYR A 193 10.44 -7.63 -19.81
CA TYR A 193 9.46 -8.66 -20.15
C TYR A 193 9.75 -9.33 -21.50
N TRP A 194 10.41 -8.60 -22.42
CA TRP A 194 10.65 -9.06 -23.80
C TRP A 194 12.08 -9.54 -24.04
N ASP A 195 13.01 -9.26 -23.13
CA ASP A 195 14.40 -9.73 -23.17
C ASP A 195 14.55 -11.11 -22.50
#